data_26ba44bfab87ba8c9f46eb4f90f67dbd
#
_entry.id   26ba44bfab87ba8c9f46eb4f90f67dbd
#
_cell.length_a   1.000
_cell.length_b   1.000
_cell.length_c   1.000
_cell.angle_alpha   90.00
_cell.angle_beta   90.00
_cell.angle_gamma   90.00
#
_symmetry.space_group_name_H-M   'P 1'
#
loop_
_entity.id
_entity.type
_entity.pdbx_description
1 polymer ?
#
loop_
_entity_poly.entity_id
_entity_poly.type
_entity_poly.pdbx_seq_one_letter_code
_entity_poly.pdbx_strand_id
1 'polypeptide(L)'
;LFRLDYPEYQVEHHEFRILQSLSYPFMQASLDGELTDQEGRRGILEIKTTNILQSMQYEKWKDRIPDNYYIQVLHYLLVTGYDFVVLRAHLVSEWGRDRRTTVKHYFIEREEVREDLDMLLKEEKKFWAYVESGRKPPLILPDV
;
A
#
# COMPACT_ATOMS: atom_id res chain seq x y z
N LEU A 1 -15.80 -4.09 8.30
CA LEU A 1 -16.50 -4.15 7.01
C LEU A 1 -15.80 -5.09 6.01
N PHE A 2 -14.47 -5.04 5.93
CA PHE A 2 -13.74 -5.96 5.05
C PHE A 2 -14.04 -7.43 5.36
N ARG A 3 -14.15 -7.80 6.63
CA ARG A 3 -14.46 -9.16 7.05
C ARG A 3 -15.81 -9.64 6.54
N LEU A 4 -16.77 -8.74 6.39
CA LEU A 4 -18.09 -9.06 5.87
C LEU A 4 -18.06 -9.32 4.37
N ASP A 5 -17.25 -8.56 3.63
CA ASP A 5 -17.12 -8.69 2.19
C ASP A 5 -16.27 -9.89 1.80
N TYR A 6 -15.26 -10.23 2.60
CA TYR A 6 -14.30 -11.29 2.32
C TYR A 6 -14.09 -12.18 3.55
N PRO A 7 -15.12 -13.00 3.91
CA PRO A 7 -15.06 -13.83 5.11
C PRO A 7 -14.02 -14.94 5.06
N GLU A 8 -13.48 -15.24 3.89
CA GLU A 8 -12.43 -16.25 3.72
C GLU A 8 -11.08 -15.85 4.28
N TYR A 9 -10.86 -14.54 4.53
CA TYR A 9 -9.62 -14.06 5.14
C TYR A 9 -9.75 -13.95 6.66
N GLN A 10 -8.70 -14.36 7.37
CA GLN A 10 -8.54 -13.97 8.77
C GLN A 10 -7.90 -12.59 8.82
N VAL A 11 -8.48 -11.70 9.60
CA VAL A 11 -8.02 -10.30 9.69
C VAL A 11 -7.56 -10.03 11.12
N GLU A 12 -6.32 -9.56 11.26
CA GLU A 12 -5.76 -9.12 12.52
C GLU A 12 -5.39 -7.65 12.43
N HIS A 13 -5.63 -6.91 13.50
CA HIS A 13 -5.21 -5.53 13.65
C HIS A 13 -4.40 -5.39 14.93
N HIS A 14 -3.21 -4.80 14.80
CA HIS A 14 -2.31 -4.55 15.92
C HIS A 14 -2.05 -3.05 16.03
N GLU A 15 -2.78 -2.40 16.90
CA GLU A 15 -2.69 -0.96 17.11
C GLU A 15 -1.29 -0.57 17.57
N PHE A 16 -0.75 0.52 17.00
CA PHE A 16 0.58 1.08 17.31
C PHE A 16 1.77 0.16 17.06
N ARG A 17 1.58 -0.98 16.40
CA ARG A 17 2.69 -1.87 16.06
C ARG A 17 3.42 -1.37 14.82
N ILE A 18 4.74 -1.24 14.95
CA ILE A 18 5.63 -0.92 13.83
C ILE A 18 6.42 -2.20 13.49
N LEU A 19 6.34 -2.61 12.24
CA LEU A 19 7.11 -3.71 11.71
C LEU A 19 8.43 -3.20 11.13
N GLN A 20 9.47 -4.01 11.25
CA GLN A 20 10.79 -3.68 10.75
C GLN A 20 11.30 -4.83 9.88
N SER A 21 11.95 -4.50 8.76
CA SER A 21 12.58 -5.50 7.92
C SER A 21 13.71 -6.20 8.68
N LEU A 22 13.75 -7.52 8.60
CA LEU A 22 14.81 -8.31 9.21
C LEU A 22 16.16 -8.08 8.52
N SER A 23 16.15 -7.94 7.20
CA SER A 23 17.37 -7.75 6.40
C SER A 23 17.82 -6.29 6.32
N TYR A 24 16.87 -5.36 6.37
CA TYR A 24 17.12 -3.93 6.22
C TYR A 24 16.42 -3.14 7.32
N PRO A 25 17.00 -3.05 8.54
CA PRO A 25 16.32 -2.45 9.70
C PRO A 25 15.85 -1.00 9.54
N PHE A 26 16.40 -0.25 8.59
CA PHE A 26 15.94 1.11 8.31
C PHE A 26 14.55 1.14 7.65
N MET A 27 14.09 0.00 7.12
CA MET A 27 12.79 -0.11 6.48
C MET A 27 11.74 -0.54 7.49
N GLN A 28 10.73 0.30 7.69
CA GLN A 28 9.67 0.08 8.66
C GLN A 28 8.30 0.26 8.01
N ALA A 29 7.29 -0.39 8.59
CA ALA A 29 5.92 -0.31 8.12
C ALA A 29 4.94 -0.36 9.30
N SER A 30 3.86 0.38 9.17
CA SER A 30 2.69 0.31 10.04
C SER A 30 1.49 -0.09 9.20
N LEU A 31 0.92 -1.25 9.48
CA LEU A 31 -0.15 -1.83 8.66
C LEU A 31 -1.52 -1.51 9.25
N ASP A 32 -2.51 -1.29 8.38
CA ASP A 32 -3.91 -1.16 8.81
C ASP A 32 -4.47 -2.51 9.27
N GLY A 33 -4.03 -3.60 8.65
CA GLY A 33 -4.39 -4.93 9.05
C GLY A 33 -3.46 -5.97 8.43
N GLU A 34 -3.49 -7.16 9.02
CA GLU A 34 -2.80 -8.32 8.51
C GLU A 34 -3.84 -9.38 8.13
N LEU A 35 -3.61 -10.03 6.99
CA LEU A 35 -4.50 -11.03 6.45
C LEU A 35 -3.84 -12.40 6.46
N THR A 36 -4.65 -13.42 6.68
CA THR A 36 -4.26 -14.80 6.42
C THR A 36 -5.33 -15.40 5.51
N ASP A 37 -4.92 -15.93 4.35
CA ASP A 37 -5.86 -16.56 3.43
C ASP A 37 -6.12 -18.02 3.80
N GLN A 38 -6.94 -18.69 3.00
CA GLN A 38 -7.32 -20.09 3.26
C GLN A 38 -6.15 -21.08 3.10
N GLU A 39 -5.12 -20.68 2.39
CA GLU A 39 -3.90 -21.47 2.18
C GLU A 39 -2.85 -21.20 3.27
N GLY A 40 -3.13 -20.30 4.21
CA GLY A 40 -2.20 -19.92 5.27
C GLY A 40 -1.18 -18.86 4.85
N ARG A 41 -1.32 -18.26 3.66
CA ARG A 41 -0.43 -17.20 3.22
C ARG A 41 -0.73 -15.91 3.97
N ARG A 42 0.31 -15.12 4.22
CA ARG A 42 0.17 -13.84 4.91
C ARG A 42 0.06 -12.71 3.91
N GLY A 43 -0.80 -11.77 4.22
CA GLY A 43 -1.04 -10.60 3.40
C GLY A 43 -1.24 -9.33 4.21
N ILE A 44 -1.27 -8.22 3.50
CA ILE A 44 -1.43 -6.87 4.05
C ILE A 44 -2.80 -6.35 3.66
N LEU A 45 -3.53 -5.81 4.64
CA LEU A 45 -4.72 -5.01 4.37
C LEU A 45 -4.35 -3.54 4.51
N GLU A 46 -4.54 -2.78 3.44
CA GLU A 46 -4.36 -1.33 3.43
C GLU A 46 -5.70 -0.68 3.12
N ILE A 47 -6.10 0.28 3.93
CA ILE A 47 -7.36 0.99 3.79
C ILE A 47 -7.08 2.44 3.43
N LYS A 48 -7.66 2.91 2.33
CA LYS A 48 -7.56 4.29 1.88
C LYS A 48 -8.94 4.90 1.74
N THR A 49 -9.09 6.10 2.27
CA THR A 49 -10.29 6.91 2.06
C THR A 49 -9.87 8.18 1.35
N THR A 50 -10.44 8.43 0.19
CA THR A 50 -10.08 9.56 -0.67
C THR A 50 -11.34 10.31 -1.08
N ASN A 51 -11.31 11.64 -0.91
CA ASN A 51 -12.35 12.51 -1.41
C ASN A 51 -12.12 12.79 -2.89
N ILE A 52 -13.11 12.50 -3.71
CA ILE A 52 -13.07 12.74 -5.14
C ILE A 52 -13.74 14.08 -5.41
N LEU A 53 -12.94 15.08 -5.74
CA LEU A 53 -13.42 16.45 -6.02
C LEU A 53 -13.65 16.69 -7.50
N GLN A 54 -12.97 15.94 -8.36
CA GLN A 54 -13.06 16.08 -9.82
C GLN A 54 -13.06 14.68 -10.47
N SER A 55 -13.71 14.59 -11.62
CA SER A 55 -13.78 13.32 -12.36
C SER A 55 -12.42 12.75 -12.73
N MET A 56 -11.42 13.60 -12.94
CA MET A 56 -10.05 13.16 -13.23
C MET A 56 -9.44 12.32 -12.10
N GLN A 57 -9.87 12.53 -10.86
CA GLN A 57 -9.40 11.76 -9.71
C GLN A 57 -9.90 10.32 -9.76
N TYR A 58 -11.09 10.07 -10.29
CA TYR A 58 -11.60 8.72 -10.51
C TYR A 58 -10.74 7.93 -11.50
N GLU A 59 -10.22 8.59 -12.53
CA GLU A 59 -9.39 7.94 -13.55
C GLU A 59 -8.12 7.32 -12.95
N LYS A 60 -7.58 7.92 -11.90
CA LYS A 60 -6.41 7.38 -11.19
C LYS A 60 -6.71 6.06 -10.47
N TRP A 61 -7.98 5.78 -10.22
CA TRP A 61 -8.43 4.57 -9.53
C TRP A 61 -9.09 3.55 -10.47
N LYS A 62 -9.21 3.87 -11.74
CA LYS A 62 -9.84 2.99 -12.72
C LYS A 62 -8.86 1.88 -13.11
N ASP A 63 -9.15 0.66 -12.68
CA ASP A 63 -8.36 -0.55 -12.93
C ASP A 63 -6.89 -0.42 -12.50
N ARG A 64 -6.59 0.54 -11.63
CA ARG A 64 -5.24 0.76 -11.12
C ARG A 64 -5.27 1.49 -9.79
N ILE A 65 -4.12 1.47 -9.10
CA ILE A 65 -3.91 2.20 -7.86
C ILE A 65 -3.05 3.44 -8.19
N PRO A 66 -3.32 4.62 -7.60
CA PRO A 66 -2.44 5.78 -7.75
C PRO A 66 -1.00 5.45 -7.36
N ASP A 67 -0.04 6.00 -8.09
CA ASP A 67 1.37 5.65 -7.97
C ASP A 67 1.93 5.78 -6.54
N ASN A 68 1.53 6.83 -5.83
CA ASN A 68 1.98 7.03 -4.45
C ASN A 68 1.51 5.91 -3.51
N TYR A 69 0.30 5.41 -3.67
CA TYR A 69 -0.22 4.30 -2.88
C TYR A 69 0.37 2.96 -3.32
N TYR A 70 0.63 2.82 -4.62
CA TYR A 70 1.29 1.63 -5.15
C TYR A 70 2.70 1.47 -4.55
N ILE A 71 3.48 2.54 -4.53
CA ILE A 71 4.81 2.54 -3.91
C ILE A 71 4.73 2.20 -2.42
N GLN A 72 3.75 2.73 -1.72
CA GLN A 72 3.55 2.46 -0.30
C GLN A 72 3.29 0.97 -0.04
N VAL A 73 2.41 0.35 -0.81
CA VAL A 73 2.11 -1.08 -0.60
C VAL A 73 3.27 -1.96 -1.01
N LEU A 74 4.05 -1.59 -2.04
CA LEU A 74 5.29 -2.28 -2.39
C LEU A 74 6.30 -2.21 -1.24
N HIS A 75 6.46 -1.04 -0.64
CA HIS A 75 7.32 -0.86 0.52
C HIS A 75 6.90 -1.79 1.67
N TYR A 76 5.60 -1.88 1.94
CA TYR A 76 5.08 -2.78 2.97
C TYR A 76 5.36 -4.25 2.66
N LEU A 77 5.28 -4.65 1.39
CA LEU A 77 5.66 -6.00 0.98
C LEU A 77 7.15 -6.28 1.20
N LEU A 78 8.01 -5.27 0.95
CA LEU A 78 9.44 -5.40 1.22
C LEU A 78 9.73 -5.57 2.71
N VAL A 79 9.06 -4.80 3.55
CA VAL A 79 9.27 -4.85 5.02
C VAL A 79 8.82 -6.18 5.60
N THR A 80 7.65 -6.66 5.19
CA THR A 80 7.00 -7.82 5.80
C THR A 80 7.44 -9.15 5.22
N GLY A 81 7.81 -9.17 3.95
CA GLY A 81 8.00 -10.42 3.22
C GLY A 81 6.69 -11.17 2.94
N TYR A 82 5.55 -10.54 3.13
CA TYR A 82 4.25 -11.17 2.92
C TYR A 82 3.98 -11.43 1.44
N ASP A 83 2.99 -12.29 1.17
CA ASP A 83 2.74 -12.83 -0.17
C ASP A 83 1.82 -11.96 -1.03
N PHE A 84 0.97 -11.15 -0.41
CA PHE A 84 0.00 -10.35 -1.14
C PHE A 84 -0.43 -9.10 -0.37
N VAL A 85 -1.09 -8.19 -1.09
CA VAL A 85 -1.75 -7.00 -0.53
C VAL A 85 -3.18 -6.95 -1.04
N VAL A 86 -4.10 -6.60 -0.15
CA VAL A 86 -5.44 -6.14 -0.54
C VAL A 86 -5.55 -4.68 -0.14
N LEU A 87 -5.74 -3.81 -1.12
CA LEU A 87 -6.02 -2.40 -0.88
C LEU A 87 -7.52 -2.17 -1.00
N ARG A 88 -8.14 -1.71 0.09
CA ARG A 88 -9.54 -1.32 0.11
C ARG A 88 -9.63 0.20 0.02
N ALA A 89 -10.18 0.69 -1.09
CA ALA A 89 -10.30 2.12 -1.34
C ALA A 89 -11.75 2.56 -1.20
N HIS A 90 -11.97 3.54 -0.32
CA HIS A 90 -13.26 4.23 -0.17
C HIS A 90 -13.16 5.56 -0.91
N LEU A 91 -13.81 5.63 -2.08
CA LEU A 91 -13.83 6.83 -2.91
C LEU A 91 -15.11 7.59 -2.60
N VAL A 92 -14.98 8.73 -1.93
CA VAL A 92 -16.09 9.54 -1.49
C VAL A 92 -16.23 10.76 -2.38
N SER A 93 -17.41 10.94 -3.00
CA SER A 93 -17.72 12.12 -3.80
C SER A 93 -18.95 12.80 -3.25
N GLU A 94 -18.92 14.12 -3.22
CA GLU A 94 -20.04 14.96 -2.82
C GLU A 94 -20.38 15.93 -3.96
N TRP A 95 -21.63 15.87 -4.43
CA TRP A 95 -22.18 16.75 -5.46
C TRP A 95 -23.44 17.38 -4.89
N GLY A 96 -23.30 18.63 -4.43
CA GLY A 96 -24.40 19.30 -3.75
C GLY A 96 -24.78 18.61 -2.45
N ARG A 97 -25.99 18.06 -2.36
CA ARG A 97 -26.47 17.32 -1.19
C ARG A 97 -26.22 15.81 -1.28
N ASP A 98 -25.77 15.33 -2.44
CA ASP A 98 -25.55 13.91 -2.65
C ASP A 98 -24.12 13.52 -2.25
N ARG A 99 -24.03 12.54 -1.38
CA ARG A 99 -22.76 11.91 -1.01
C ARG A 99 -22.77 10.48 -1.52
N ARG A 100 -21.78 10.14 -2.32
CA ARG A 100 -21.60 8.78 -2.82
C ARG A 100 -20.28 8.22 -2.35
N THR A 101 -20.31 6.97 -1.88
CA THR A 101 -19.12 6.23 -1.54
C THR A 101 -19.02 5.02 -2.45
N THR A 102 -17.92 4.92 -3.18
CA THR A 102 -17.61 3.75 -3.99
C THR A 102 -16.48 3.00 -3.30
N VAL A 103 -16.67 1.72 -3.04
CA VAL A 103 -15.64 0.87 -2.45
C VAL A 103 -15.05 0.00 -3.55
N LYS A 104 -13.73 0.08 -3.70
CA LYS A 104 -12.97 -0.74 -4.64
C LYS A 104 -11.92 -1.55 -3.92
N HIS A 105 -11.69 -2.78 -4.38
CA HIS A 105 -10.66 -3.65 -3.85
C HIS A 105 -9.64 -3.94 -4.94
N TYR A 106 -8.36 -3.85 -4.57
CA TYR A 106 -7.24 -4.14 -5.46
C TYR A 106 -6.41 -5.25 -4.83
N PHE A 107 -6.23 -6.34 -5.56
CA PHE A 107 -5.47 -7.49 -5.10
C PHE A 107 -4.14 -7.53 -5.84
N ILE A 108 -3.06 -7.51 -5.08
CA ILE A 108 -1.70 -7.51 -5.61
C ILE A 108 -0.97 -8.72 -5.04
N GLU A 109 -0.55 -9.63 -5.92
CA GLU A 109 0.31 -10.75 -5.54
C GLU A 109 1.77 -10.33 -5.62
N ARG A 110 2.56 -10.72 -4.64
CA ARG A 110 4.00 -10.41 -4.60
C ARG A 110 4.70 -10.79 -5.90
N GLU A 111 4.41 -11.96 -6.44
CA GLU A 111 5.04 -12.44 -7.68
C GLU A 111 4.71 -11.59 -8.90
N GLU A 112 3.53 -10.98 -8.95
CA GLU A 112 3.13 -10.10 -10.06
C GLU A 112 3.95 -8.81 -10.10
N VAL A 113 4.44 -8.36 -8.95
CA VAL A 113 5.14 -7.08 -8.81
C VAL A 113 6.61 -7.26 -8.45
N ARG A 114 7.16 -8.41 -8.67
CA ARG A 114 8.53 -8.78 -8.28
C ARG A 114 9.57 -7.83 -8.83
N GLU A 115 9.47 -7.45 -10.10
CA GLU A 115 10.42 -6.52 -10.72
C GLU A 115 10.35 -5.13 -10.08
N ASP A 116 9.15 -4.66 -9.81
CA ASP A 116 8.94 -3.37 -9.14
C ASP A 116 9.45 -3.40 -7.70
N LEU A 117 9.30 -4.54 -7.00
CA LEU A 117 9.86 -4.70 -5.65
C LEU A 117 11.39 -4.64 -5.68
N ASP A 118 12.03 -5.29 -6.62
CA ASP A 118 13.48 -5.28 -6.77
C ASP A 118 14.00 -3.86 -7.05
N MET A 119 13.31 -3.13 -7.92
CA MET A 119 13.63 -1.75 -8.25
C MET A 119 13.47 -0.83 -7.05
N LEU A 120 12.36 -0.96 -6.32
CA LEU A 120 12.10 -0.14 -5.14
C LEU A 120 13.13 -0.40 -4.04
N LEU A 121 13.46 -1.65 -3.78
CA LEU A 121 14.47 -2.01 -2.79
C LEU A 121 15.81 -1.36 -3.11
N LYS A 122 16.22 -1.41 -4.38
CA LYS A 122 17.45 -0.77 -4.85
C LYS A 122 17.46 0.73 -4.59
N GLU A 123 16.34 1.40 -4.88
CA GLU A 123 16.20 2.84 -4.67
C GLU A 123 16.17 3.20 -3.17
N GLU A 124 15.50 2.41 -2.34
CA GLU A 124 15.47 2.63 -0.90
C GLU A 124 16.86 2.45 -0.25
N LYS A 125 17.61 1.45 -0.67
CA LYS A 125 18.98 1.24 -0.20
C LYS A 125 19.88 2.39 -0.61
N LYS A 126 19.73 2.88 -1.81
CA LYS A 126 20.47 4.04 -2.32
C LYS A 126 20.16 5.30 -1.53
N PHE A 127 18.88 5.54 -1.24
CA PHE A 127 18.44 6.66 -0.40
C PHE A 127 19.08 6.57 0.99
N TRP A 128 19.05 5.42 1.62
CA TRP A 128 19.60 5.20 2.95
C TRP A 128 21.12 5.43 2.97
N ALA A 129 21.83 5.06 1.91
CA ALA A 129 23.26 5.33 1.78
C ALA A 129 23.56 6.83 1.80
N TYR A 130 22.70 7.65 1.18
CA TYR A 130 22.82 9.11 1.29
C TYR A 130 22.63 9.58 2.73
N VAL A 131 21.64 9.05 3.43
CA VAL A 131 21.38 9.40 4.83
C VAL A 131 22.60 9.07 5.71
N GLU A 132 23.13 7.87 5.59
CA GLU A 132 24.28 7.41 6.38
C GLU A 132 25.55 8.24 6.09
N SER A 133 25.75 8.65 4.85
CA SER A 133 26.90 9.45 4.45
C SER A 133 26.76 10.94 4.78
N GLY A 134 25.60 11.37 5.28
CA GLY A 134 25.29 12.77 5.55
C GLY A 134 25.09 13.61 4.29
N ARG A 135 25.00 12.97 3.12
CA ARG A 135 24.76 13.67 1.84
C ARG A 135 23.27 13.79 1.58
N LYS A 136 22.91 14.90 0.94
CA LYS A 136 21.51 15.15 0.57
C LYS A 136 21.21 14.38 -0.73
N PRO A 137 20.14 13.54 -0.75
CA PRO A 137 19.77 12.85 -1.98
C PRO A 137 19.31 13.84 -3.06
N PRO A 138 19.44 13.48 -4.36
CA PRO A 138 18.91 14.29 -5.45
C PRO A 138 17.40 14.49 -5.29
N LEU A 139 16.92 15.69 -5.62
CA LEU A 139 15.49 15.98 -5.61
C LEU A 139 14.86 15.31 -6.84
N ILE A 140 13.95 14.38 -6.56
CA ILE A 140 13.14 13.74 -7.58
C ILE A 140 11.73 14.26 -7.41
N LEU A 141 11.23 14.99 -8.41
CA LEU A 141 9.86 15.46 -8.41
C LEU A 141 8.95 14.35 -8.94
N PRO A 142 7.80 14.09 -8.27
CA PRO A 142 6.87 13.12 -8.80
C PRO A 142 6.29 13.60 -10.13
N ASP A 143 6.04 12.67 -11.04
CA ASP A 143 5.31 12.94 -12.27
C ASP A 143 3.87 13.34 -11.90
N VAL A 144 3.49 14.49 -12.39
CA VAL A 144 2.19 15.08 -12.07
C VAL A 144 1.13 14.63 -13.06
#